data_a2f4e086d13848c95003542aad5206dd
#
_entry.id   a2f4e086d13848c95003542aad5206dd
#
_cell.length_a   1.000
_cell.length_b   1.000
_cell.length_c   1.000
_cell.angle_alpha   90.00
_cell.angle_beta   90.00
_cell.angle_gamma   90.00
#
_symmetry.space_group_name_H-M   'P 1'
#
loop_
_entity.id
_entity.type
_entity.pdbx_description
1 polymer ?
#
loop_
_entity_poly.entity_id
_entity_poly.type
_entity_poly.pdbx_seq_one_letter_code
_entity_poly.pdbx_strand_id
1 'polypeptide(L)'
;HAAQPGTTSATLYSVPAGQMLPGDLHEVLVESYQPGFSTGRTNVAYVGAVSDRTETLAPVLSNPTVSTLTATPYLRLRGLLPVQPEYPAASQFVFYQAPATGPERLVFIAVTSGYLGGTPVGNWDVVVPDFGTIFGLNANWMLAPGSVIFQVEAYAGRGPLLFGALPVAGDVVRVAYRVQTTSAFLRAQVPPFHNRLQYLRR
;
A
#
# COMPACT_ATOMS: atom_id res chain seq x y z
N HIS A 1 -2.41 -17.42 -13.16
CA HIS A 1 -3.34 -16.72 -12.26
C HIS A 1 -4.66 -17.47 -12.21
N ALA A 2 -4.94 -18.15 -11.12
CA ALA A 2 -6.28 -18.64 -10.81
C ALA A 2 -6.90 -17.65 -9.80
N ALA A 3 -7.74 -16.73 -10.28
CA ALA A 3 -8.56 -15.92 -9.41
C ALA A 3 -9.88 -16.66 -9.21
N GLN A 4 -10.12 -17.19 -8.02
CA GLN A 4 -11.39 -17.79 -7.66
C GLN A 4 -11.96 -17.09 -6.43
N PRO A 5 -12.89 -16.14 -6.61
CA PRO A 5 -13.54 -15.49 -5.49
C PRO A 5 -14.32 -16.52 -4.66
N GLY A 6 -14.06 -16.54 -3.36
CA GLY A 6 -14.81 -17.37 -2.41
C GLY A 6 -14.40 -18.83 -2.33
N THR A 7 -13.30 -19.25 -2.95
CA THR A 7 -12.74 -20.59 -2.77
C THR A 7 -11.83 -20.64 -1.56
N THR A 8 -11.98 -21.68 -0.74
CA THR A 8 -11.10 -21.94 0.41
C THR A 8 -9.84 -22.72 0.03
N SER A 9 -9.78 -23.27 -1.18
CA SER A 9 -8.62 -24.00 -1.71
C SER A 9 -8.49 -23.82 -3.22
N ALA A 10 -7.24 -23.79 -3.71
CA ALA A 10 -6.93 -23.76 -5.12
C ALA A 10 -5.68 -24.60 -5.40
N THR A 11 -5.67 -25.31 -6.53
CA THR A 11 -4.46 -25.97 -7.03
C THR A 11 -3.69 -25.01 -7.91
N LEU A 12 -2.43 -24.78 -7.59
CA LEU A 12 -1.53 -23.92 -8.36
C LEU A 12 -0.50 -24.78 -9.08
N TYR A 13 -0.19 -24.40 -10.31
CA TYR A 13 0.91 -25.03 -11.06
C TYR A 13 2.24 -24.42 -10.61
N SER A 14 3.25 -25.27 -10.50
CA SER A 14 4.59 -24.86 -10.13
C SER A 14 5.58 -25.16 -11.26
N VAL A 15 6.72 -24.48 -11.24
CA VAL A 15 7.87 -24.86 -12.05
C VAL A 15 8.45 -26.16 -11.47
N PRO A 16 8.65 -27.21 -12.27
CA PRO A 16 9.30 -28.43 -11.81
C PRO A 16 10.67 -28.14 -11.21
N ALA A 17 11.02 -28.84 -10.12
CA ALA A 17 12.29 -28.62 -9.42
C ALA A 17 13.54 -28.70 -10.32
N GLY A 18 13.53 -29.58 -11.33
CA GLY A 18 14.62 -29.70 -12.29
C GLY A 18 14.75 -28.55 -13.31
N GLN A 19 13.80 -27.61 -13.31
CA GLN A 19 13.81 -26.40 -14.16
C GLN A 19 14.09 -25.13 -13.37
N MET A 20 14.19 -25.22 -12.04
CA MET A 20 14.55 -24.10 -11.18
C MET A 20 16.06 -23.95 -11.08
N LEU A 21 16.53 -22.71 -11.13
CA LEU A 21 17.92 -22.36 -10.90
C LEU A 21 18.19 -22.15 -9.39
N PRO A 22 19.44 -22.27 -8.94
CA PRO A 22 19.80 -21.93 -7.58
C PRO A 22 19.38 -20.48 -7.22
N GLY A 23 18.59 -20.34 -6.16
CA GLY A 23 18.06 -19.05 -5.74
C GLY A 23 16.69 -18.68 -6.30
N ASP A 24 16.14 -19.46 -7.23
CA ASP A 24 14.77 -19.27 -7.68
C ASP A 24 13.76 -19.53 -6.55
N LEU A 25 12.71 -18.74 -6.52
CA LEU A 25 11.62 -18.85 -5.56
C LEU A 25 10.27 -18.91 -6.27
N HIS A 26 9.36 -19.67 -5.73
CA HIS A 26 7.96 -19.55 -6.06
C HIS A 26 7.34 -18.42 -5.22
N GLU A 27 6.54 -17.58 -5.86
CA GLU A 27 5.73 -16.57 -5.20
C GLU A 27 4.29 -17.08 -5.10
N VAL A 28 3.79 -17.21 -3.88
CA VAL A 28 2.40 -17.56 -3.62
C VAL A 28 1.67 -16.32 -3.14
N LEU A 29 0.78 -15.82 -3.98
CA LEU A 29 -0.01 -14.62 -3.73
C LEU A 29 -1.43 -15.02 -3.34
N VAL A 30 -1.89 -14.53 -2.19
CA VAL A 30 -3.28 -14.66 -1.73
C VAL A 30 -3.83 -13.28 -1.45
N GLU A 31 -4.93 -12.94 -2.10
CA GLU A 31 -5.54 -11.62 -2.01
C GLU A 31 -7.02 -11.71 -1.64
N SER A 32 -7.50 -10.70 -0.94
CA SER A 32 -8.91 -10.47 -0.68
C SER A 32 -9.21 -8.99 -0.73
N TYR A 33 -10.22 -8.59 -1.46
CA TYR A 33 -10.65 -7.20 -1.53
C TYR A 33 -12.17 -7.09 -1.56
N GLN A 34 -12.68 -5.97 -1.05
CA GLN A 34 -14.10 -5.66 -1.13
C GLN A 34 -14.46 -5.16 -2.53
N PRO A 35 -15.72 -5.37 -2.96
CA PRO A 35 -16.20 -4.78 -4.21
C PRO A 35 -15.91 -3.28 -4.27
N GLY A 36 -15.43 -2.81 -5.42
CA GLY A 36 -15.02 -1.43 -5.63
C GLY A 36 -13.65 -1.07 -5.03
N PHE A 37 -12.86 -2.06 -4.59
CA PHE A 37 -11.46 -1.90 -4.13
C PHE A 37 -11.28 -0.85 -3.03
N SER A 38 -12.30 -0.64 -2.20
CA SER A 38 -12.19 0.30 -1.07
C SER A 38 -11.30 -0.23 0.04
N THR A 39 -11.18 -1.55 0.19
CA THR A 39 -10.26 -2.22 1.10
C THR A 39 -9.74 -3.50 0.48
N GLY A 40 -8.52 -3.86 0.81
CA GLY A 40 -7.94 -5.14 0.44
C GLY A 40 -6.82 -5.55 1.37
N ARG A 41 -6.45 -6.80 1.26
CA ARG A 41 -5.35 -7.42 1.99
C ARG A 41 -4.70 -8.50 1.15
N THR A 42 -3.41 -8.65 1.31
CA THR A 42 -2.58 -9.53 0.49
C THR A 42 -1.54 -10.20 1.38
N ASN A 43 -1.34 -11.48 1.20
CA ASN A 43 -0.14 -12.20 1.65
C ASN A 43 0.65 -12.62 0.42
N VAL A 44 1.95 -12.36 0.44
CA VAL A 44 2.91 -12.86 -0.54
C VAL A 44 3.90 -13.74 0.20
N ALA A 45 3.93 -15.02 -0.10
CA ALA A 45 4.88 -15.95 0.49
C ALA A 45 5.89 -16.41 -0.57
N TYR A 46 7.16 -16.41 -0.21
CA TYR A 46 8.27 -16.84 -1.05
C TYR A 46 8.77 -18.20 -0.60
N VAL A 47 8.70 -19.20 -1.48
CA VAL A 47 9.04 -20.59 -1.13
C VAL A 47 10.02 -21.21 -2.14
N GLY A 48 11.01 -21.92 -1.64
CA GLY A 48 12.00 -22.61 -2.50
C GLY A 48 11.47 -23.94 -3.07
N ALA A 49 10.44 -24.52 -2.43
CA ALA A 49 9.78 -25.73 -2.90
C ALA A 49 8.28 -25.62 -2.70
N VAL A 50 7.53 -26.20 -3.63
CA VAL A 50 6.06 -26.22 -3.53
C VAL A 50 5.62 -27.38 -2.65
N SER A 51 4.72 -27.08 -1.75
CA SER A 51 4.03 -28.04 -0.89
C SER A 51 2.63 -27.53 -0.59
N ASP A 52 1.77 -28.42 -0.10
CA ASP A 52 0.49 -28.02 0.44
C ASP A 52 0.71 -27.04 1.60
N ARG A 53 -0.01 -25.92 1.56
CA ARG A 53 0.11 -24.89 2.57
C ARG A 53 -1.22 -24.18 2.81
N THR A 54 -1.36 -23.66 4.01
CA THR A 54 -2.49 -22.81 4.40
C THR A 54 -1.98 -21.39 4.61
N GLU A 55 -2.55 -20.44 3.92
CA GLU A 55 -2.28 -19.02 4.10
C GLU A 55 -3.47 -18.33 4.78
N THR A 56 -3.21 -17.68 5.90
CA THR A 56 -4.22 -16.89 6.60
C THR A 56 -4.00 -15.42 6.33
N LEU A 57 -5.00 -14.78 5.73
CA LEU A 57 -4.98 -13.33 5.54
C LEU A 57 -5.15 -12.63 6.89
N ALA A 58 -4.28 -11.67 7.15
CA ALA A 58 -4.38 -10.81 8.31
C ALA A 58 -5.65 -9.93 8.25
N PRO A 59 -6.09 -9.28 9.32
CA PRO A 59 -7.27 -8.40 9.33
C PRO A 59 -7.17 -7.28 8.30
N VAL A 60 -8.31 -6.74 7.88
CA VAL A 60 -8.37 -5.50 7.09
C VAL A 60 -7.87 -4.33 7.93
N LEU A 61 -7.38 -3.27 7.29
CA LEU A 61 -6.96 -2.08 8.00
C LEU A 61 -8.13 -1.42 8.74
N SER A 62 -7.84 -0.95 9.94
CA SER A 62 -8.69 -0.05 10.68
C SER A 62 -8.97 1.22 9.88
N ASN A 63 -10.04 1.93 10.23
CA ASN A 63 -10.37 3.19 9.57
C ASN A 63 -9.30 4.23 9.88
N PRO A 64 -8.60 4.75 8.87
CA PRO A 64 -7.73 5.88 9.05
C PRO A 64 -8.56 7.17 9.21
N THR A 65 -7.95 8.18 9.78
CA THR A 65 -8.53 9.53 9.84
C THR A 65 -7.65 10.51 9.09
N VAL A 66 -8.30 11.46 8.42
CA VAL A 66 -7.60 12.56 7.74
C VAL A 66 -8.18 13.87 8.23
N SER A 67 -7.31 14.80 8.58
CA SER A 67 -7.67 16.14 8.99
C SER A 67 -6.91 17.20 8.21
N THR A 68 -7.54 18.35 8.00
CA THR A 68 -6.89 19.51 7.39
C THR A 68 -6.08 20.25 8.44
N LEU A 69 -4.80 20.48 8.15
CA LEU A 69 -3.92 21.33 8.96
C LEU A 69 -3.98 22.79 8.49
N THR A 70 -3.92 23.00 7.19
CA THR A 70 -4.08 24.32 6.56
C THR A 70 -4.63 24.15 5.15
N ALA A 71 -5.37 25.16 4.69
CA ALA A 71 -5.90 25.21 3.33
C ALA A 71 -5.17 26.25 2.45
N THR A 72 -4.34 27.10 3.05
CA THR A 72 -3.62 28.18 2.36
C THR A 72 -2.15 28.21 2.80
N PRO A 73 -1.19 28.48 1.89
CA PRO A 73 -1.35 28.74 0.45
C PRO A 73 -1.71 27.50 -0.37
N TYR A 74 -1.63 26.30 0.22
CA TYR A 74 -2.03 25.01 -0.35
C TYR A 74 -2.59 24.11 0.75
N LEU A 75 -3.32 23.06 0.36
CA LEU A 75 -3.92 22.13 1.31
C LEU A 75 -2.83 21.24 1.90
N ARG A 76 -2.70 21.27 3.22
CA ARG A 76 -1.90 20.32 3.99
C ARG A 76 -2.81 19.45 4.85
N LEU A 77 -2.54 18.16 4.82
CA LEU A 77 -3.32 17.14 5.50
C LEU A 77 -2.45 16.40 6.52
N ARG A 78 -3.09 15.93 7.57
CA ARG A 78 -2.56 14.94 8.51
C ARG A 78 -3.35 13.65 8.35
N GLY A 79 -2.64 12.54 8.15
CA GLY A 79 -3.21 11.20 8.10
C GLY A 79 -2.81 10.42 9.35
N LEU A 80 -3.78 9.77 9.98
CA LEU A 80 -3.58 8.87 11.11
C LEU A 80 -4.13 7.50 10.73
N LEU A 81 -3.31 6.46 10.90
CA LEU A 81 -3.74 5.07 10.79
C LEU A 81 -3.44 4.35 12.11
N PRO A 82 -4.44 3.78 12.80
CA PRO A 82 -4.18 2.96 13.97
C PRO A 82 -3.18 1.84 13.67
N VAL A 83 -2.19 1.71 14.52
CA VAL A 83 -1.20 0.62 14.39
C VAL A 83 -1.89 -0.71 14.66
N GLN A 84 -1.68 -1.66 13.77
CA GLN A 84 -2.13 -3.04 13.91
C GLN A 84 -0.90 -3.96 13.99
N PRO A 85 -0.88 -4.89 14.94
CA PRO A 85 0.28 -5.76 15.17
C PRO A 85 0.61 -6.66 13.97
N GLU A 86 -0.36 -6.85 13.07
CA GLU A 86 -0.18 -7.61 11.84
C GLU A 86 0.62 -6.87 10.77
N TYR A 87 0.76 -5.53 10.89
CA TYR A 87 1.40 -4.64 9.92
C TYR A 87 2.36 -3.63 10.57
N PRO A 88 3.40 -4.12 11.29
CA PRO A 88 4.24 -3.26 12.11
C PRO A 88 5.42 -2.63 11.35
N ALA A 89 5.67 -3.02 10.09
CA ALA A 89 6.92 -2.69 9.43
C ALA A 89 6.93 -1.30 8.80
N ALA A 90 5.84 -0.91 8.16
CA ALA A 90 5.73 0.38 7.48
C ALA A 90 4.28 0.77 7.23
N SER A 91 4.07 2.04 6.96
CA SER A 91 2.82 2.56 6.39
C SER A 91 3.10 3.55 5.28
N GLN A 92 2.19 3.61 4.33
CA GLN A 92 2.23 4.47 3.17
C GLN A 92 0.92 5.23 3.05
N PHE A 93 1.02 6.53 2.80
CA PHE A 93 -0.11 7.41 2.62
C PHE A 93 -0.03 8.09 1.26
N VAL A 94 -1.10 8.03 0.52
CA VAL A 94 -1.24 8.65 -0.79
C VAL A 94 -2.42 9.61 -0.74
N PHE A 95 -2.19 10.88 -1.04
CA PHE A 95 -3.22 11.89 -1.20
C PHE A 95 -3.25 12.29 -2.67
N TYR A 96 -4.39 12.13 -3.30
CA TYR A 96 -4.56 12.32 -4.73
C TYR A 96 -5.73 13.24 -5.05
N GLN A 97 -5.52 14.13 -5.99
CA GLN A 97 -6.55 14.99 -6.57
C GLN A 97 -6.48 14.94 -8.10
N ALA A 98 -7.64 14.72 -8.73
CA ALA A 98 -7.85 14.89 -10.16
C ALA A 98 -8.83 16.05 -10.36
N PRO A 99 -8.34 17.31 -10.47
CA PRO A 99 -9.22 18.43 -10.75
C PRO A 99 -9.82 18.32 -12.16
N ALA A 100 -11.00 18.92 -12.37
CA ALA A 100 -11.63 18.93 -13.69
C ALA A 100 -10.78 19.65 -14.76
N THR A 101 -9.95 20.58 -14.32
CA THR A 101 -8.98 21.31 -15.15
C THR A 101 -7.64 21.43 -14.44
N GLY A 102 -6.55 21.29 -15.19
CA GLY A 102 -5.19 21.37 -14.66
C GLY A 102 -4.58 20.01 -14.35
N PRO A 103 -3.36 19.97 -13.80
CA PRO A 103 -2.63 18.75 -13.55
C PRO A 103 -3.21 17.96 -12.37
N GLU A 104 -3.09 16.65 -12.45
CA GLU A 104 -3.25 15.78 -11.30
C GLU A 104 -2.21 16.09 -10.22
N ARG A 105 -2.60 15.95 -8.97
CA ARG A 105 -1.74 16.22 -7.81
C ARG A 105 -1.63 14.97 -6.96
N LEU A 106 -0.41 14.62 -6.60
CA LEU A 106 -0.12 13.44 -5.82
C LEU A 106 0.90 13.79 -4.73
N VAL A 107 0.54 13.49 -3.50
CA VAL A 107 1.49 13.47 -2.38
C VAL A 107 1.59 12.05 -1.87
N PHE A 108 2.80 11.52 -1.87
CA PHE A 108 3.14 10.19 -1.42
C PHE A 108 4.07 10.28 -0.22
N ILE A 109 3.71 9.65 0.88
CA ILE A 109 4.51 9.59 2.10
C ILE A 109 4.61 8.14 2.55
N ALA A 110 5.82 7.62 2.62
CA ALA A 110 6.09 6.30 3.18
C ALA A 110 6.92 6.46 4.45
N VAL A 111 6.54 5.74 5.50
CA VAL A 111 7.22 5.75 6.79
C VAL A 111 7.47 4.31 7.23
N THR A 112 8.69 4.01 7.62
CA THR A 112 9.07 2.68 8.14
C THR A 112 9.26 2.73 9.64
N SER A 113 9.03 1.61 10.31
CA SER A 113 9.36 1.46 11.73
C SER A 113 10.85 1.70 12.01
N GLY A 114 11.74 1.28 11.08
CA GLY A 114 13.17 1.54 11.18
C GLY A 114 13.52 3.04 11.21
N TYR A 115 12.85 3.85 10.39
CA TYR A 115 13.02 5.30 10.39
C TYR A 115 12.56 5.95 11.70
N LEU A 116 11.49 5.42 12.30
CA LEU A 116 10.95 5.93 13.57
C LEU A 116 11.66 5.39 14.82
N GLY A 117 12.64 4.50 14.67
CA GLY A 117 13.29 3.84 15.80
C GLY A 117 12.44 2.72 16.43
N GLY A 118 11.39 2.27 15.76
CA GLY A 118 10.48 1.21 16.19
C GLY A 118 9.08 1.39 15.63
N THR A 119 8.22 0.40 15.81
CA THR A 119 6.80 0.52 15.48
C THR A 119 6.17 1.62 16.36
N PRO A 120 5.48 2.62 15.79
CA PRO A 120 4.91 3.70 16.56
C PRO A 120 3.84 3.19 17.54
N VAL A 121 3.71 3.89 18.68
CA VAL A 121 2.65 3.60 19.65
C VAL A 121 1.38 4.33 19.21
N GLY A 122 0.28 3.58 19.09
CA GLY A 122 -1.04 4.10 18.77
C GLY A 122 -1.30 4.27 17.29
N ASN A 123 -0.63 5.18 16.61
CA ASN A 123 -0.90 5.46 15.20
C ASN A 123 0.39 5.66 14.38
N TRP A 124 0.32 5.25 13.12
CA TRP A 124 1.13 5.85 12.07
C TRP A 124 0.61 7.26 11.84
N ASP A 125 1.44 8.25 12.07
CA ASP A 125 1.07 9.66 12.03
C ASP A 125 1.92 10.35 10.97
N VAL A 126 1.30 10.81 9.90
CA VAL A 126 1.96 11.49 8.81
C VAL A 126 1.34 12.84 8.54
N VAL A 127 2.17 13.78 8.18
CA VAL A 127 1.78 15.15 7.84
C VAL A 127 2.32 15.47 6.46
N VAL A 128 1.47 16.00 5.58
CA VAL A 128 1.95 16.59 4.32
C VAL A 128 2.93 17.71 4.68
N PRO A 129 4.22 17.59 4.29
CA PRO A 129 5.25 18.56 4.67
C PRO A 129 4.89 19.98 4.25
N ASP A 130 5.50 20.96 4.91
CA ASP A 130 5.43 22.34 4.48
C ASP A 130 6.53 22.61 3.43
N PHE A 131 6.10 22.66 2.19
CA PHE A 131 6.99 22.94 1.06
C PHE A 131 7.10 24.44 0.74
N GLY A 132 6.40 25.31 1.48
CA GLY A 132 6.39 26.74 1.22
C GLY A 132 7.75 27.43 1.37
N THR A 133 8.70 26.77 2.05
CA THR A 133 10.09 27.23 2.21
C THR A 133 11.01 26.73 1.10
N ILE A 134 10.54 25.86 0.21
CA ILE A 134 11.35 25.31 -0.87
C ILE A 134 11.34 26.29 -2.03
N PHE A 135 12.52 26.86 -2.32
CA PHE A 135 12.70 27.79 -3.43
C PHE A 135 12.37 27.10 -4.77
N GLY A 136 11.56 27.78 -5.60
CA GLY A 136 11.18 27.29 -6.92
C GLY A 136 10.05 26.25 -6.95
N LEU A 137 9.46 25.90 -5.81
CA LEU A 137 8.31 25.00 -5.79
C LEU A 137 7.10 25.66 -6.47
N ASN A 138 6.55 24.99 -7.46
CA ASN A 138 5.32 25.43 -8.09
C ASN A 138 4.11 25.01 -7.23
N ALA A 139 3.38 25.99 -6.68
CA ALA A 139 2.19 25.76 -5.87
C ALA A 139 1.10 24.93 -6.60
N ASN A 140 1.08 24.94 -7.93
CA ASN A 140 0.15 24.12 -8.71
C ASN A 140 0.40 22.61 -8.60
N TRP A 141 1.56 22.19 -8.12
CA TRP A 141 1.86 20.79 -7.85
C TRP A 141 1.36 20.33 -6.48
N MET A 142 1.03 21.28 -5.62
CA MET A 142 0.52 20.98 -4.27
C MET A 142 -0.96 20.72 -4.29
N LEU A 143 -1.44 19.98 -3.27
CA LEU A 143 -2.87 19.80 -3.06
C LEU A 143 -3.57 21.14 -2.93
N ALA A 144 -4.72 21.29 -3.57
CA ALA A 144 -5.59 22.45 -3.44
C ALA A 144 -6.77 22.17 -2.49
N PRO A 145 -7.40 23.21 -1.94
CA PRO A 145 -8.67 23.03 -1.25
C PRO A 145 -9.69 22.26 -2.11
N GLY A 146 -10.39 21.31 -1.51
CA GLY A 146 -11.37 20.47 -2.21
C GLY A 146 -11.26 19.00 -1.84
N SER A 147 -11.90 18.17 -2.65
CA SER A 147 -11.92 16.73 -2.45
C SER A 147 -10.54 16.10 -2.68
N VAL A 148 -10.16 15.22 -1.78
CA VAL A 148 -8.94 14.43 -1.89
C VAL A 148 -9.31 12.95 -1.78
N ILE A 149 -8.87 12.15 -2.72
CA ILE A 149 -8.84 10.70 -2.56
C ILE A 149 -7.60 10.37 -1.74
N PHE A 150 -7.80 9.57 -0.73
CA PHE A 150 -6.75 9.18 0.15
C PHE A 150 -6.69 7.66 0.25
N GLN A 151 -5.51 7.13 0.05
CA GLN A 151 -5.22 5.72 0.19
C GLN A 151 -4.17 5.55 1.28
N VAL A 152 -4.38 4.58 2.12
CA VAL A 152 -3.39 4.15 3.10
C VAL A 152 -3.09 2.67 2.91
N GLU A 153 -1.84 2.32 3.07
CA GLU A 153 -1.37 0.94 3.08
C GLU A 153 -0.53 0.72 4.33
N ALA A 154 -0.56 -0.50 4.86
CA ALA A 154 0.33 -0.91 5.92
C ALA A 154 0.94 -2.29 5.61
N TYR A 155 2.13 -2.52 6.13
CA TYR A 155 3.01 -3.60 5.70
C TYR A 155 3.61 -4.35 6.87
N ALA A 156 3.80 -5.65 6.67
CA ALA A 156 4.62 -6.50 7.51
C ALA A 156 5.55 -7.38 6.69
N GLY A 157 6.60 -7.87 7.30
CA GLY A 157 7.58 -8.75 6.67
C GLY A 157 8.69 -7.99 5.95
N ARG A 158 9.55 -8.75 5.29
CA ARG A 158 10.64 -8.26 4.44
C ARG A 158 10.23 -8.50 2.99
N GLY A 159 10.34 -7.49 2.15
CA GLY A 159 9.99 -7.66 0.75
C GLY A 159 10.49 -6.53 -0.13
N PRO A 160 10.59 -6.79 -1.44
CA PRO A 160 11.11 -5.85 -2.41
C PRO A 160 10.23 -4.61 -2.61
N LEU A 161 8.96 -4.69 -2.23
CA LEU A 161 7.97 -3.65 -2.55
C LEU A 161 8.25 -2.30 -1.90
N LEU A 162 8.88 -2.28 -0.70
CA LEU A 162 9.20 -1.03 0.01
C LEU A 162 10.68 -0.88 0.37
N PHE A 163 11.41 -1.98 0.49
CA PHE A 163 12.72 -1.93 1.15
C PHE A 163 13.86 -2.36 0.23
N GLY A 164 13.58 -2.67 -1.03
CA GLY A 164 14.59 -3.07 -2.01
C GLY A 164 15.31 -4.40 -1.68
N ALA A 165 14.91 -5.09 -0.63
CA ALA A 165 15.51 -6.38 -0.27
C ALA A 165 14.97 -7.49 -1.16
N LEU A 166 15.86 -8.31 -1.71
CA LEU A 166 15.45 -9.54 -2.39
C LEU A 166 14.83 -10.50 -1.37
N PRO A 167 13.70 -11.15 -1.72
CA PRO A 167 13.09 -12.13 -0.85
C PRO A 167 13.97 -13.38 -0.75
N VAL A 168 13.88 -14.06 0.38
CA VAL A 168 14.45 -15.39 0.59
C VAL A 168 13.35 -16.41 0.90
N ALA A 169 13.67 -17.69 0.74
CA ALA A 169 12.71 -18.75 1.04
C ALA A 169 12.25 -18.66 2.52
N GLY A 170 10.94 -18.68 2.71
CA GLY A 170 10.30 -18.51 4.02
C GLY A 170 9.83 -17.10 4.33
N ASP A 171 10.23 -16.09 3.55
CA ASP A 171 9.71 -14.74 3.72
C ASP A 171 8.21 -14.69 3.42
N VAL A 172 7.49 -13.93 4.24
CA VAL A 172 6.09 -13.59 4.04
C VAL A 172 5.92 -12.09 4.15
N VAL A 173 5.40 -11.49 3.10
CA VAL A 173 5.00 -10.08 3.07
C VAL A 173 3.50 -9.97 3.23
N ARG A 174 3.04 -9.17 4.17
CA ARG A 174 1.63 -8.84 4.33
C ARG A 174 1.41 -7.39 3.99
N VAL A 175 0.37 -7.14 3.22
CA VAL A 175 -0.06 -5.79 2.86
C VAL A 175 -1.55 -5.70 3.09
N ALA A 176 -2.00 -4.60 3.66
CA ALA A 176 -3.40 -4.25 3.63
C ALA A 176 -3.55 -2.79 3.21
N TYR A 177 -4.63 -2.49 2.54
CA TYR A 177 -4.90 -1.13 2.09
C TYR A 177 -6.35 -0.72 2.36
N ARG A 178 -6.54 0.59 2.42
CA ARG A 178 -7.86 1.23 2.47
C ARG A 178 -7.84 2.51 1.66
N VAL A 179 -8.92 2.70 0.88
CA VAL A 179 -9.14 3.91 0.07
C VAL A 179 -10.38 4.62 0.59
N GLN A 180 -10.28 5.93 0.77
CA GLN A 180 -11.38 6.79 1.19
C GLN A 180 -11.34 8.11 0.40
N THR A 181 -12.44 8.85 0.44
CA THR A 181 -12.51 10.23 -0.08
C THR A 181 -12.90 11.16 1.04
N THR A 182 -12.31 12.34 1.09
CA THR A 182 -12.59 13.34 2.14
C THR A 182 -13.90 14.10 1.90
N SER A 183 -14.54 13.94 0.74
CA SER A 183 -15.86 14.47 0.41
C SER A 183 -16.63 13.58 -0.55
N ALA A 184 -17.95 13.71 -0.55
CA ALA A 184 -18.91 12.83 -1.20
C ALA A 184 -18.93 12.90 -2.75
N PHE A 185 -17.78 12.93 -3.43
CA PHE A 185 -17.75 12.92 -4.89
C PHE A 185 -16.96 11.74 -5.47
N LEU A 186 -17.70 10.92 -6.22
CA LEU A 186 -17.33 9.97 -7.27
C LEU A 186 -16.00 9.20 -7.11
N ARG A 187 -16.17 7.92 -6.88
CA ARG A 187 -15.17 6.85 -6.94
C ARG A 187 -14.44 6.83 -8.29
N ALA A 188 -13.39 7.62 -8.44
CA ALA A 188 -12.38 7.28 -9.41
C ALA A 188 -11.66 6.04 -8.88
N GLN A 189 -11.65 4.95 -9.65
CA GLN A 189 -10.89 3.77 -9.32
C GLN A 189 -9.40 4.12 -9.44
N VAL A 190 -8.76 4.45 -8.34
CA VAL A 190 -7.30 4.44 -8.27
C VAL A 190 -6.92 2.98 -8.05
N PRO A 191 -6.33 2.30 -9.04
CA PRO A 191 -5.88 0.93 -8.84
C PRO A 191 -4.86 0.90 -7.70
N PRO A 192 -4.89 -0.13 -6.84
CA PRO A 192 -3.92 -0.31 -5.79
C PRO A 192 -2.49 -0.20 -6.34
N PHE A 193 -1.61 0.46 -5.60
CA PHE A 193 -0.25 0.80 -6.08
C PHE A 193 0.58 -0.42 -6.46
N HIS A 194 0.35 -1.58 -5.82
CA HIS A 194 1.04 -2.83 -6.16
C HIS A 194 0.76 -3.32 -7.60
N ASN A 195 -0.40 -3.01 -8.17
CA ASN A 195 -0.67 -3.30 -9.59
C ASN A 195 0.16 -2.43 -10.55
N ARG A 196 0.69 -1.27 -10.11
CA ARG A 196 1.59 -0.45 -10.93
C ARG A 196 3.01 -1.00 -11.01
N LEU A 197 3.48 -1.72 -10.00
CA LEU A 197 4.83 -2.28 -9.97
C LEU A 197 4.99 -3.49 -10.92
N GLN A 198 3.91 -4.16 -11.30
CA GLN A 198 3.97 -5.23 -12.31
C GLN A 198 4.30 -4.69 -13.71
N TYR A 199 4.05 -3.41 -14.00
CA TYR A 199 4.39 -2.78 -15.30
C TYR A 199 5.85 -2.32 -15.41
N LEU A 200 6.60 -2.28 -14.31
CA LEU A 200 8.02 -1.88 -14.31
C LEU A 200 8.98 -3.06 -14.45
N ARG A 201 8.46 -4.28 -14.58
CA ARG A 201 9.24 -5.53 -14.78
C ARG A 201 9.26 -6.00 -16.26
N ARG A 202 9.34 -5.07 -17.21
CA ARG A 202 9.63 -5.37 -18.61
C ARG A 202 10.93 -4.71 -19.05
#